data_05a87ef9c5773a68a05754f919a34eaa
#
_entry.id   05a87ef9c5773a68a05754f919a34eaa
#
_cell.length_a   1.000
_cell.length_b   1.000
_cell.length_c   1.000
_cell.angle_alpha   90.00
_cell.angle_beta   90.00
_cell.angle_gamma   90.00
#
_symmetry.space_group_name_H-M   'P 1'
#
loop_
_entity.id
_entity.type
_entity.pdbx_description
1 polymer ?
#
loop_
_entity_poly.entity_id
_entity_poly.type
_entity_poly.pdbx_seq_one_letter_code
_entity_poly.pdbx_strand_id
1 'polypeptide(L)'
;GAKGAGKTSLLESIAIAMSTMFTAFDGAKAMNINKESAHLKAYRIGSTDNVQPQYPVRISARAEIDGKQEIYWERTLNTAKGKTTIKDARQLLEIAENYQKRLQKGDTTLVLPVIAYYGTGRLWDYHREKQTDIFEKNTRTNGYIDCMSGTANIKLMMNWFLKMTVQKYQNQENGYGPVPELEAVFSAMEQCYNRITGSNDSKIQYNIGTKEIDVAYTDLYGVRMRIPLNQLSDGYKSTISLVADIAYRMAVLNPQFLGEVCLKTDGIILIDEVDLHLHPAWQKRILKDLTEIFPNVQFVVSTHAPEVINSVLREQVIVLENYQALPAPMETYGKDANGILRAIMRVKERPNDIMEQFDAFYHAIDLHDYMQADEILSNLEELLGDDPELAAMRVQLELEQI
;
A
#
# COMPACT_ATOMS: atom_id res chain seq x y z
N GLY A 1 -2.47 -14.15 5.27
CA GLY A 1 -1.54 -14.92 6.12
C GLY A 1 -1.52 -14.42 7.55
N ALA A 2 -1.16 -15.27 8.50
CA ALA A 2 -1.06 -14.93 9.92
C ALA A 2 -0.11 -13.73 10.15
N LYS A 3 -0.25 -13.07 11.31
CA LYS A 3 0.69 -12.03 11.75
C LYS A 3 2.10 -12.62 11.79
N GLY A 4 3.08 -12.00 11.13
CA GLY A 4 4.43 -12.57 11.00
C GLY A 4 4.67 -13.49 9.80
N ALA A 5 3.72 -13.65 8.88
CA ALA A 5 3.88 -14.50 7.67
C ALA A 5 4.85 -13.96 6.60
N GLY A 6 5.56 -12.86 6.87
CA GLY A 6 6.57 -12.31 5.96
C GLY A 6 6.05 -11.36 4.88
N LYS A 7 4.82 -10.80 5.01
CA LYS A 7 4.25 -9.87 4.00
C LYS A 7 5.13 -8.63 3.80
N THR A 8 5.47 -7.93 4.86
CA THR A 8 6.37 -6.78 4.83
C THR A 8 7.73 -7.15 4.25
N SER A 9 8.31 -8.30 4.68
CA SER A 9 9.60 -8.78 4.16
C SER A 9 9.56 -9.08 2.67
N LEU A 10 8.43 -9.58 2.15
CA LEU A 10 8.24 -9.79 0.70
C LEU A 10 8.20 -8.46 -0.06
N LEU A 11 7.41 -7.48 0.41
CA LEU A 11 7.35 -6.15 -0.20
C LEU A 11 8.71 -5.44 -0.17
N GLU A 12 9.42 -5.49 0.97
CA GLU A 12 10.77 -4.97 1.09
C GLU A 12 11.76 -5.68 0.14
N SER A 13 11.62 -6.99 -0.04
CA SER A 13 12.45 -7.74 -0.99
C SER A 13 12.22 -7.28 -2.43
N ILE A 14 10.97 -7.04 -2.82
CA ILE A 14 10.64 -6.48 -4.12
C ILE A 14 11.23 -5.07 -4.26
N ALA A 15 11.07 -4.22 -3.23
CA ALA A 15 11.63 -2.88 -3.20
C ALA A 15 13.17 -2.88 -3.33
N ILE A 16 13.87 -3.78 -2.62
CA ILE A 16 15.33 -3.96 -2.71
C ILE A 16 15.73 -4.37 -4.12
N ALA A 17 15.02 -5.33 -4.72
CA ALA A 17 15.31 -5.79 -6.08
C ALA A 17 15.16 -4.66 -7.09
N MET A 18 14.02 -3.95 -7.07
CA MET A 18 13.70 -2.86 -8.02
C MET A 18 14.58 -1.64 -7.83
N SER A 19 14.89 -1.26 -6.59
CA SER A 19 15.71 -0.08 -6.28
C SER A 19 17.14 -0.16 -6.82
N THR A 20 17.58 -1.33 -7.29
CA THR A 20 18.90 -1.50 -7.89
C THR A 20 19.12 -0.57 -9.09
N MET A 21 18.07 -0.30 -9.88
CA MET A 21 18.15 0.63 -11.00
C MET A 21 18.52 2.07 -10.59
N PHE A 22 18.21 2.47 -9.36
CA PHE A 22 18.47 3.83 -8.88
C PHE A 22 19.95 4.13 -8.68
N THR A 23 20.82 3.12 -8.67
CA THR A 23 22.27 3.34 -8.64
C THR A 23 22.81 4.06 -9.86
N ALA A 24 22.05 4.07 -10.98
CA ALA A 24 22.39 4.78 -12.20
C ALA A 24 21.91 6.24 -12.21
N PHE A 25 21.08 6.67 -11.27
CA PHE A 25 20.49 8.00 -11.22
C PHE A 25 21.08 8.86 -10.12
N ASP A 26 21.38 10.13 -10.41
CA ASP A 26 21.86 11.07 -9.41
C ASP A 26 20.75 11.38 -8.38
N GLY A 27 21.14 11.38 -7.10
CA GLY A 27 20.25 11.70 -5.99
C GLY A 27 19.33 10.57 -5.52
N ALA A 28 19.18 9.50 -6.29
CA ALA A 28 18.41 8.32 -5.89
C ALA A 28 19.33 7.26 -5.23
N LYS A 29 18.76 6.45 -4.34
CA LYS A 29 19.52 5.42 -3.60
C LYS A 29 18.85 4.07 -3.72
N ALA A 30 19.66 3.02 -3.96
CA ALA A 30 19.19 1.65 -3.85
C ALA A 30 19.06 1.23 -2.39
N MET A 31 18.02 0.47 -2.10
CA MET A 31 17.89 -0.23 -0.82
C MET A 31 18.92 -1.38 -0.72
N ASN A 32 19.30 -1.71 0.48
CA ASN A 32 20.16 -2.83 0.77
C ASN A 32 19.42 -3.88 1.60
N ILE A 33 19.84 -5.13 1.49
CA ILE A 33 19.36 -6.21 2.34
C ILE A 33 19.76 -5.90 3.78
N ASN A 34 18.80 -5.85 4.69
CA ASN A 34 19.07 -5.66 6.10
C ASN A 34 19.75 -6.91 6.67
N LYS A 35 20.77 -6.73 7.51
CA LYS A 35 21.46 -7.82 8.21
C LYS A 35 20.53 -8.65 9.09
N GLU A 36 19.52 -8.00 9.66
CA GLU A 36 18.48 -8.63 10.48
C GLU A 36 17.55 -9.55 9.68
N SER A 37 17.56 -9.46 8.35
CA SER A 37 16.81 -10.35 7.46
C SER A 37 17.46 -11.74 7.33
N ALA A 38 18.66 -11.96 7.88
CA ALA A 38 19.30 -13.25 7.87
C ALA A 38 18.54 -14.24 8.77
N HIS A 39 18.23 -15.43 8.20
CA HIS A 39 17.62 -16.49 8.99
C HIS A 39 18.51 -16.88 10.19
N LEU A 40 17.89 -16.93 11.36
CA LEU A 40 18.58 -17.31 12.59
C LEU A 40 18.44 -18.81 12.84
N LYS A 41 19.54 -19.55 12.77
CA LYS A 41 19.57 -20.96 13.13
C LYS A 41 19.93 -21.12 14.60
N ALA A 42 18.96 -21.57 15.39
CA ALA A 42 19.18 -21.91 16.79
C ALA A 42 19.82 -23.31 16.90
N TYR A 43 20.77 -23.47 17.81
CA TYR A 43 21.40 -24.74 18.14
C TYR A 43 21.90 -24.74 19.58
N ARG A 44 21.96 -25.89 20.18
CA ARG A 44 22.38 -26.05 21.59
C ARG A 44 23.76 -26.62 21.70
N ILE A 45 24.61 -25.99 22.53
CA ILE A 45 25.94 -26.50 22.90
C ILE A 45 25.94 -26.62 24.42
N GLY A 46 26.01 -27.86 24.91
CA GLY A 46 25.90 -28.14 26.35
C GLY A 46 24.53 -27.67 26.89
N SER A 47 24.55 -26.78 27.88
CA SER A 47 23.35 -26.17 28.49
C SER A 47 22.97 -24.80 27.89
N THR A 48 23.73 -24.31 26.90
CA THR A 48 23.55 -22.94 26.34
C THR A 48 22.94 -23.00 24.98
N ASP A 49 21.85 -22.21 24.78
CA ASP A 49 21.25 -21.98 23.48
C ASP A 49 22.02 -20.89 22.74
N ASN A 50 22.45 -21.20 21.52
CA ASN A 50 23.17 -20.31 20.63
C ASN A 50 22.36 -20.05 19.37
N VAL A 51 22.54 -18.87 18.77
CA VAL A 51 21.87 -18.46 17.55
C VAL A 51 22.91 -17.97 16.55
N GLN A 52 22.84 -18.50 15.33
CA GLN A 52 23.77 -18.14 14.25
C GLN A 52 23.00 -17.63 13.03
N PRO A 53 23.23 -16.36 12.60
CA PRO A 53 22.70 -15.85 11.35
C PRO A 53 23.22 -16.62 10.15
N GLN A 54 22.33 -16.97 9.22
CA GLN A 54 22.65 -17.73 8.02
C GLN A 54 22.88 -16.81 6.83
N TYR A 55 23.98 -16.96 6.16
CA TYR A 55 24.37 -16.25 4.93
C TYR A 55 24.70 -17.26 3.83
N PRO A 56 24.54 -16.92 2.54
CA PRO A 56 24.08 -15.64 2.01
C PRO A 56 22.58 -15.43 2.14
N VAL A 57 22.16 -14.18 2.33
CA VAL A 57 20.77 -13.76 2.09
C VAL A 57 20.64 -13.33 0.64
N ARG A 58 19.71 -13.92 -0.11
CA ARG A 58 19.58 -13.74 -1.56
C ARG A 58 18.16 -13.30 -1.92
N ILE A 59 18.06 -12.34 -2.83
CA ILE A 59 16.82 -11.88 -3.46
C ILE A 59 17.01 -12.03 -4.96
N SER A 60 16.13 -12.80 -5.60
CA SER A 60 16.08 -12.99 -7.04
C SER A 60 14.80 -12.40 -7.59
N ALA A 61 14.86 -11.74 -8.74
CA ALA A 61 13.71 -11.11 -9.37
C ALA A 61 13.71 -11.34 -10.88
N ARG A 62 12.50 -11.35 -11.45
CA ARG A 62 12.26 -11.35 -12.89
C ARG A 62 11.24 -10.28 -13.20
N ALA A 63 11.46 -9.54 -14.28
CA ALA A 63 10.51 -8.56 -14.75
C ALA A 63 10.64 -8.36 -16.27
N GLU A 64 9.55 -7.92 -16.86
CA GLU A 64 9.52 -7.36 -18.20
C GLU A 64 9.57 -5.83 -18.08
N ILE A 65 10.46 -5.19 -18.81
CA ILE A 65 10.66 -3.72 -18.81
C ILE A 65 10.54 -3.22 -20.25
N ASP A 66 9.76 -2.16 -20.47
CA ASP A 66 9.50 -1.54 -21.77
C ASP A 66 8.93 -2.52 -22.84
N GLY A 67 8.12 -3.50 -22.42
CA GLY A 67 7.55 -4.51 -23.34
C GLY A 67 8.59 -5.36 -24.04
N LYS A 68 9.81 -5.43 -23.48
CA LYS A 68 10.93 -6.20 -24.01
C LYS A 68 11.03 -7.55 -23.33
N GLN A 69 12.07 -8.31 -23.68
CA GLN A 69 12.34 -9.61 -23.11
C GLN A 69 12.41 -9.56 -21.58
N GLU A 70 11.88 -10.57 -20.93
CA GLU A 70 12.01 -10.78 -19.48
C GLU A 70 13.48 -10.78 -19.08
N ILE A 71 13.83 -10.01 -18.07
CA ILE A 71 15.16 -9.95 -17.46
C ILE A 71 15.15 -10.61 -16.10
N TYR A 72 16.27 -11.21 -15.73
CA TYR A 72 16.53 -11.81 -14.43
C TYR A 72 17.70 -11.10 -13.75
N TRP A 73 17.58 -10.84 -12.47
CA TRP A 73 18.69 -10.30 -11.67
C TRP A 73 18.63 -10.78 -10.23
N GLU A 74 19.75 -10.60 -9.54
CA GLU A 74 19.93 -11.05 -8.17
C GLU A 74 20.65 -10.01 -7.31
N ARG A 75 20.26 -9.93 -6.04
CA ARG A 75 20.91 -9.16 -5.00
C ARG A 75 21.26 -10.09 -3.86
N THR A 76 22.48 -10.02 -3.34
CA THR A 76 22.97 -10.95 -2.32
C THR A 76 23.71 -10.20 -1.22
N LEU A 77 23.45 -10.56 0.04
CA LEU A 77 24.24 -10.19 1.19
C LEU A 77 25.01 -11.44 1.66
N ASN A 78 26.31 -11.47 1.39
CA ASN A 78 27.15 -12.66 1.61
C ASN A 78 27.59 -12.86 3.07
N THR A 79 27.70 -11.78 3.85
CA THR A 79 28.14 -11.82 5.25
C THR A 79 27.53 -10.68 6.05
N ALA A 80 27.54 -10.80 7.38
CA ALA A 80 27.06 -9.75 8.29
C ALA A 80 27.78 -8.40 8.14
N LYS A 81 29.03 -8.39 7.70
CA LYS A 81 29.85 -7.19 7.49
C LYS A 81 29.89 -6.74 6.03
N GLY A 82 29.28 -7.52 5.12
CA GLY A 82 29.26 -7.26 3.69
C GLY A 82 28.29 -6.15 3.30
N LYS A 83 28.37 -5.76 2.04
CA LYS A 83 27.38 -4.91 1.37
C LYS A 83 26.52 -5.77 0.43
N THR A 84 25.27 -5.37 0.20
CA THR A 84 24.43 -6.01 -0.80
C THR A 84 25.05 -5.88 -2.18
N THR A 85 25.21 -7.00 -2.91
CA THR A 85 25.83 -7.01 -4.24
C THR A 85 24.91 -6.40 -5.30
N ILE A 86 25.50 -5.87 -6.36
CA ILE A 86 24.80 -5.37 -7.58
C ILE A 86 25.34 -6.03 -8.85
N LYS A 87 26.41 -6.83 -8.75
CA LYS A 87 27.10 -7.42 -9.93
C LYS A 87 26.21 -8.34 -10.75
N ASP A 88 25.27 -9.04 -10.09
CA ASP A 88 24.36 -9.98 -10.75
C ASP A 88 23.04 -9.32 -11.23
N ALA A 89 23.01 -7.96 -11.23
CA ALA A 89 21.91 -7.14 -11.72
C ALA A 89 22.27 -6.36 -12.99
N ARG A 90 23.26 -6.84 -13.77
CA ARG A 90 23.85 -6.13 -14.91
C ARG A 90 22.80 -5.70 -15.96
N GLN A 91 21.88 -6.57 -16.32
CA GLN A 91 20.84 -6.25 -17.31
C GLN A 91 19.95 -5.09 -16.88
N LEU A 92 19.54 -5.06 -15.61
CA LEU A 92 18.76 -3.95 -15.06
C LEU A 92 19.56 -2.65 -15.01
N LEU A 93 20.86 -2.72 -14.65
CA LEU A 93 21.73 -1.56 -14.62
C LEU A 93 21.97 -0.98 -16.01
N GLU A 94 22.16 -1.81 -17.03
CA GLU A 94 22.31 -1.37 -18.43
C GLU A 94 21.08 -0.60 -18.92
N ILE A 95 19.86 -1.03 -18.53
CA ILE A 95 18.61 -0.31 -18.84
C ILE A 95 18.60 1.05 -18.14
N ALA A 96 18.90 1.09 -16.84
CA ALA A 96 18.91 2.32 -16.06
C ALA A 96 19.99 3.32 -16.54
N GLU A 97 21.18 2.84 -16.88
CA GLU A 97 22.25 3.65 -17.49
C GLU A 97 21.82 4.22 -18.87
N ASN A 98 21.08 3.45 -19.66
CA ASN A 98 20.53 3.94 -20.93
C ASN A 98 19.51 5.06 -20.67
N TYR A 99 18.63 4.91 -19.69
CA TYR A 99 17.70 5.98 -19.28
C TYR A 99 18.47 7.24 -18.86
N GLN A 100 19.50 7.11 -18.02
CA GLN A 100 20.32 8.24 -17.60
C GLN A 100 21.02 8.93 -18.78
N LYS A 101 21.57 8.18 -19.73
CA LYS A 101 22.19 8.74 -20.95
C LYS A 101 21.16 9.48 -21.82
N ARG A 102 19.94 8.96 -21.94
CA ARG A 102 18.86 9.63 -22.68
C ARG A 102 18.43 10.93 -22.01
N LEU A 103 18.31 10.92 -20.66
CA LEU A 103 18.04 12.13 -19.88
C LEU A 103 19.12 13.20 -20.06
N GLN A 104 20.40 12.82 -20.01
CA GLN A 104 21.52 13.75 -20.23
C GLN A 104 21.52 14.38 -21.65
N LYS A 105 21.00 13.66 -22.65
CA LYS A 105 20.80 14.17 -24.00
C LYS A 105 19.55 15.05 -24.16
N GLY A 106 18.75 15.23 -23.12
CA GLY A 106 17.51 16.00 -23.18
C GLY A 106 16.38 15.29 -23.92
N ASP A 107 16.35 13.97 -23.93
CA ASP A 107 15.29 13.21 -24.59
C ASP A 107 13.94 13.39 -23.87
N THR A 108 13.06 14.15 -24.49
CA THR A 108 11.71 14.45 -23.98
C THR A 108 10.70 13.33 -24.23
N THR A 109 11.05 12.32 -25.02
CA THR A 109 10.17 11.17 -25.33
C THR A 109 10.34 10.02 -24.35
N LEU A 110 11.41 10.02 -23.56
CA LEU A 110 11.67 8.98 -22.57
C LEU A 110 10.57 8.98 -21.51
N VAL A 111 9.92 7.85 -21.32
CA VAL A 111 9.02 7.59 -20.20
C VAL A 111 9.81 6.93 -19.08
N LEU A 112 9.71 7.48 -17.88
CA LEU A 112 10.32 6.91 -16.67
C LEU A 112 9.23 6.24 -15.83
N PRO A 113 9.35 4.95 -15.49
CA PRO A 113 8.35 4.27 -14.67
C PRO A 113 8.28 4.87 -13.26
N VAL A 114 7.08 5.07 -12.70
CA VAL A 114 6.97 5.40 -11.30
C VAL A 114 7.22 4.15 -10.46
N ILE A 115 8.12 4.26 -9.49
CA ILE A 115 8.46 3.17 -8.59
C ILE A 115 8.51 3.74 -7.18
N ALA A 116 7.70 3.21 -6.27
CA ALA A 116 7.71 3.64 -4.87
C ALA A 116 7.28 2.51 -3.92
N TYR A 117 7.77 2.59 -2.69
CA TYR A 117 7.38 1.74 -1.57
C TYR A 117 6.85 2.58 -0.41
N TYR A 118 5.65 2.24 0.05
CA TYR A 118 4.98 2.88 1.18
C TYR A 118 4.81 1.84 2.29
N GLY A 119 5.59 1.99 3.36
CA GLY A 119 5.52 1.15 4.56
C GLY A 119 4.39 1.57 5.51
N THR A 120 4.29 0.89 6.63
CA THR A 120 3.31 1.20 7.69
C THR A 120 3.56 2.55 8.37
N GLY A 121 4.81 3.06 8.31
CA GLY A 121 5.19 4.39 8.81
C GLY A 121 4.84 5.56 7.88
N ARG A 122 4.04 5.34 6.80
CA ARG A 122 3.68 6.36 5.80
C ARG A 122 2.77 7.48 6.29
N LEU A 123 2.41 7.50 7.56
CA LEU A 123 1.62 8.56 8.16
C LEU A 123 2.31 9.90 7.99
N TRP A 124 1.51 10.89 7.63
CA TRP A 124 1.92 12.26 7.42
C TRP A 124 2.37 12.90 8.74
N ASP A 125 3.66 12.77 9.08
CA ASP A 125 4.25 13.53 10.17
C ASP A 125 4.69 14.91 9.66
N TYR A 126 3.95 15.91 10.06
CA TYR A 126 4.20 17.32 9.73
C TYR A 126 5.34 17.85 10.61
N HIS A 127 6.55 17.34 10.43
CA HIS A 127 7.72 17.98 11.05
C HIS A 127 8.09 19.23 10.26
N ARG A 128 7.97 20.39 10.92
CA ARG A 128 8.51 21.67 10.44
C ARG A 128 10.03 21.59 10.37
N GLU A 129 10.55 21.01 9.31
CA GLU A 129 11.98 21.10 9.02
C GLU A 129 12.30 22.36 8.20
N LYS A 130 13.56 22.87 8.36
CA LYS A 130 14.07 24.05 7.68
C LYS A 130 13.90 23.94 6.15
N GLN A 131 13.42 25.02 5.49
CA GLN A 131 13.30 25.13 4.06
C GLN A 131 14.63 24.81 3.38
N THR A 132 14.62 23.88 2.44
CA THR A 132 15.67 23.73 1.43
C THR A 132 15.41 24.71 0.30
N ASP A 133 16.46 25.07 -0.42
CA ASP A 133 16.46 26.06 -1.48
C ASP A 133 15.39 25.72 -2.53
N ILE A 134 14.41 26.61 -2.72
CA ILE A 134 13.30 26.48 -3.67
C ILE A 134 13.84 26.44 -5.11
N PHE A 135 15.11 26.84 -5.31
CA PHE A 135 15.76 27.01 -6.60
C PHE A 135 16.71 25.85 -6.99
N GLU A 136 16.70 24.73 -6.27
CA GLU A 136 17.44 23.55 -6.75
C GLU A 136 17.03 23.14 -8.15
N LYS A 137 18.04 22.77 -8.97
CA LYS A 137 17.83 22.34 -10.35
C LYS A 137 16.85 21.15 -10.39
N ASN A 138 15.74 21.34 -11.11
CA ASN A 138 14.80 20.27 -11.35
C ASN A 138 15.40 19.27 -12.34
N THR A 139 15.63 18.06 -11.84
CA THR A 139 15.86 16.90 -12.69
C THR A 139 14.66 15.97 -12.59
N ARG A 140 14.30 15.31 -13.68
CA ARG A 140 13.19 14.35 -13.70
C ARG A 140 13.40 13.23 -12.66
N THR A 141 14.65 12.83 -12.43
CA THR A 141 15.03 11.81 -11.46
C THR A 141 14.76 12.20 -10.00
N ASN A 142 14.44 13.48 -9.71
CA ASN A 142 13.97 13.89 -8.38
C ASN A 142 12.69 13.14 -7.95
N GLY A 143 11.89 12.63 -8.89
CA GLY A 143 10.76 11.75 -8.62
C GLY A 143 11.15 10.42 -7.95
N TYR A 144 12.42 10.02 -7.99
CA TYR A 144 12.94 8.83 -7.33
C TYR A 144 13.57 9.10 -5.96
N ILE A 145 13.72 10.36 -5.56
CA ILE A 145 14.30 10.68 -4.24
C ILE A 145 13.38 10.11 -3.16
N ASP A 146 13.95 9.34 -2.24
CA ASP A 146 13.29 8.69 -1.12
C ASP A 146 12.05 7.84 -1.47
N CYS A 147 11.87 7.46 -2.73
CA CYS A 147 10.71 6.66 -3.16
C CYS A 147 10.65 5.26 -2.54
N MET A 148 11.75 4.76 -1.99
CA MET A 148 11.86 3.46 -1.32
C MET A 148 12.06 3.58 0.20
N SER A 149 11.90 4.75 0.78
CA SER A 149 12.11 4.94 2.24
C SER A 149 10.98 4.39 3.11
N GLY A 150 9.87 3.99 2.49
CA GLY A 150 8.65 3.57 3.20
C GLY A 150 7.78 4.73 3.68
N THR A 151 8.28 5.96 3.60
CA THR A 151 7.58 7.20 3.95
C THR A 151 7.62 8.18 2.78
N ALA A 152 6.56 8.99 2.61
CA ALA A 152 6.56 10.04 1.61
C ALA A 152 7.56 11.13 1.98
N ASN A 153 8.30 11.67 1.00
CA ASN A 153 9.11 12.86 1.22
C ASN A 153 8.24 14.12 1.07
N ILE A 154 7.51 14.43 2.14
CA ILE A 154 6.54 15.53 2.18
C ILE A 154 7.20 16.87 1.83
N LYS A 155 8.44 17.07 2.26
CA LYS A 155 9.16 18.32 2.03
C LYS A 155 9.40 18.58 0.54
N LEU A 156 9.88 17.58 -0.19
CA LEU A 156 10.09 17.69 -1.64
C LEU A 156 8.76 17.94 -2.35
N MET A 157 7.73 17.22 -2.00
CA MET A 157 6.39 17.38 -2.57
C MET A 157 5.82 18.77 -2.29
N MET A 158 5.90 19.29 -1.06
CA MET A 158 5.41 20.63 -0.70
C MET A 158 6.20 21.74 -1.39
N ASN A 159 7.52 21.59 -1.54
CA ASN A 159 8.34 22.51 -2.31
C ASN A 159 7.95 22.53 -3.78
N TRP A 160 7.64 21.36 -4.35
CA TRP A 160 7.14 21.27 -5.71
C TRP A 160 5.79 21.96 -5.89
N PHE A 161 4.84 21.75 -4.95
CA PHE A 161 3.53 22.43 -4.96
C PHE A 161 3.71 23.95 -4.91
N LEU A 162 4.57 24.46 -4.01
CA LEU A 162 4.87 25.89 -3.92
C LEU A 162 5.39 26.43 -5.26
N LYS A 163 6.42 25.76 -5.82
CA LYS A 163 7.04 26.18 -7.07
C LYS A 163 6.03 26.20 -8.24
N MET A 164 5.27 25.13 -8.41
CA MET A 164 4.30 25.01 -9.51
C MET A 164 3.12 25.99 -9.32
N THR A 165 2.73 26.27 -8.08
CA THR A 165 1.71 27.28 -7.79
C THR A 165 2.19 28.69 -8.11
N VAL A 166 3.43 29.03 -7.74
CA VAL A 166 4.04 30.32 -8.13
C VAL A 166 4.11 30.45 -9.64
N GLN A 167 4.55 29.40 -10.36
CA GLN A 167 4.57 29.38 -11.81
C GLN A 167 3.18 29.56 -12.43
N LYS A 168 2.15 28.96 -11.85
CA LYS A 168 0.75 29.15 -12.27
C LYS A 168 0.33 30.62 -12.20
N TYR A 169 0.64 31.32 -11.11
CA TYR A 169 0.34 32.75 -10.99
C TYR A 169 1.14 33.60 -11.97
N GLN A 170 2.45 33.32 -12.15
CA GLN A 170 3.28 34.01 -13.14
C GLN A 170 2.75 33.81 -14.56
N ASN A 171 2.31 32.60 -14.90
CA ASN A 171 1.72 32.31 -16.18
C ASN A 171 0.42 33.13 -16.42
N GLN A 172 -0.43 33.23 -15.40
CA GLN A 172 -1.67 34.02 -15.46
C GLN A 172 -1.38 35.50 -15.72
N GLU A 173 -0.41 36.10 -15.02
CA GLU A 173 -0.02 37.50 -15.22
C GLU A 173 0.60 37.76 -16.60
N ASN A 174 1.36 36.80 -17.13
CA ASN A 174 2.01 36.93 -18.43
C ASN A 174 1.13 36.49 -19.61
N GLY A 175 -0.13 36.07 -19.36
CA GLY A 175 -1.02 35.56 -20.41
C GLY A 175 -0.65 34.18 -20.93
N TYR A 176 0.19 33.42 -20.24
CA TYR A 176 0.49 32.04 -20.55
C TYR A 176 -0.63 31.11 -20.03
N GLY A 177 -0.67 29.88 -20.57
CA GLY A 177 -1.67 28.89 -20.19
C GLY A 177 -1.49 28.32 -18.76
N PRO A 178 -2.39 27.41 -18.34
CA PRO A 178 -2.32 26.73 -17.06
C PRO A 178 -1.03 25.92 -16.91
N VAL A 179 -0.78 25.36 -15.72
CA VAL A 179 0.27 24.39 -15.44
C VAL A 179 -0.38 23.00 -15.38
N PRO A 180 -0.46 22.27 -16.49
CA PRO A 180 -1.28 21.05 -16.60
C PRO A 180 -0.86 19.95 -15.64
N GLU A 181 0.43 19.82 -15.31
CA GLU A 181 0.96 18.81 -14.40
C GLU A 181 0.48 19.06 -12.97
N LEU A 182 0.40 20.33 -12.54
CA LEU A 182 -0.12 20.70 -11.25
C LEU A 182 -1.63 20.40 -11.15
N GLU A 183 -2.37 20.75 -12.19
CA GLU A 183 -3.81 20.47 -12.27
C GLU A 183 -4.09 18.96 -12.26
N ALA A 184 -3.25 18.15 -12.91
CA ALA A 184 -3.38 16.69 -12.89
C ALA A 184 -3.20 16.11 -11.48
N VAL A 185 -2.22 16.61 -10.72
CA VAL A 185 -2.00 16.16 -9.33
C VAL A 185 -3.17 16.57 -8.44
N PHE A 186 -3.64 17.81 -8.53
CA PHE A 186 -4.82 18.24 -7.77
C PHE A 186 -6.08 17.46 -8.17
N SER A 187 -6.28 17.19 -9.45
CA SER A 187 -7.39 16.37 -9.95
C SER A 187 -7.37 14.95 -9.37
N ALA A 188 -6.21 14.31 -9.30
CA ALA A 188 -6.06 12.99 -8.69
C ALA A 188 -6.45 13.02 -7.19
N MET A 189 -6.00 14.04 -6.46
CA MET A 189 -6.36 14.24 -5.05
C MET A 189 -7.86 14.53 -4.87
N GLU A 190 -8.46 15.37 -5.73
CA GLU A 190 -9.90 15.68 -5.73
C GLU A 190 -10.73 14.42 -6.00
N GLN A 191 -10.35 13.61 -6.99
CA GLN A 191 -11.00 12.34 -7.27
C GLN A 191 -10.95 11.41 -6.06
N CYS A 192 -9.79 11.30 -5.41
CA CYS A 192 -9.64 10.51 -4.19
C CYS A 192 -10.56 11.02 -3.08
N TYR A 193 -10.53 12.31 -2.78
CA TYR A 193 -11.37 12.94 -1.76
C TYR A 193 -12.86 12.72 -2.04
N ASN A 194 -13.30 12.98 -3.27
CA ASN A 194 -14.70 12.84 -3.67
C ASN A 194 -15.20 11.39 -3.52
N ARG A 195 -14.37 10.42 -3.89
CA ARG A 195 -14.72 8.99 -3.77
C ARG A 195 -14.84 8.55 -2.32
N ILE A 196 -13.98 9.04 -1.44
CA ILE A 196 -14.00 8.71 -0.01
C ILE A 196 -15.17 9.38 0.70
N THR A 197 -15.48 10.65 0.38
CA THR A 197 -16.51 11.44 1.08
C THR A 197 -17.88 11.34 0.46
N GLY A 198 -17.99 10.91 -0.80
CA GLY A 198 -19.21 11.02 -1.60
C GLY A 198 -19.48 12.43 -2.12
N SER A 199 -18.56 13.37 -1.93
CA SER A 199 -18.61 14.70 -2.54
C SER A 199 -18.41 14.62 -4.06
N ASN A 200 -18.85 15.64 -4.80
CA ASN A 200 -18.65 15.73 -6.24
C ASN A 200 -18.09 17.09 -6.68
N ASP A 201 -17.85 18.00 -5.75
CA ASP A 201 -17.48 19.39 -6.00
C ASP A 201 -16.23 19.86 -5.26
N SER A 202 -15.44 18.93 -4.71
CA SER A 202 -14.22 19.30 -4.00
C SER A 202 -13.22 19.98 -4.92
N LYS A 203 -12.49 20.94 -4.34
CA LYS A 203 -11.36 21.61 -4.99
C LYS A 203 -10.18 21.59 -4.06
N ILE A 204 -9.03 21.18 -4.57
CA ILE A 204 -7.78 21.13 -3.83
C ILE A 204 -6.82 22.15 -4.41
N GLN A 205 -6.15 22.87 -3.52
CA GLN A 205 -5.18 23.89 -3.89
C GLN A 205 -4.08 24.01 -2.84
N TYR A 206 -2.90 24.45 -3.29
CA TYR A 206 -1.83 24.84 -2.37
C TYR A 206 -2.00 26.29 -1.97
N ASN A 207 -2.01 26.57 -0.66
CA ASN A 207 -2.11 27.90 -0.08
C ASN A 207 -0.71 28.44 0.21
N ILE A 208 -0.28 29.44 -0.55
CA ILE A 208 1.06 30.05 -0.39
C ILE A 208 1.21 30.71 0.97
N GLY A 209 0.14 31.32 1.49
CA GLY A 209 0.17 32.06 2.76
C GLY A 209 0.37 31.15 3.97
N THR A 210 -0.36 30.04 4.04
CA THR A 210 -0.27 29.05 5.12
C THR A 210 0.78 27.98 4.85
N LYS A 211 1.23 27.82 3.60
CA LYS A 211 2.10 26.75 3.11
C LYS A 211 1.50 25.36 3.30
N GLU A 212 0.19 25.25 3.17
CA GLU A 212 -0.58 24.03 3.36
C GLU A 212 -1.43 23.71 2.11
N ILE A 213 -1.92 22.51 2.04
CA ILE A 213 -2.90 22.10 1.04
C ILE A 213 -4.28 22.27 1.64
N ASP A 214 -5.11 23.07 1.00
CA ASP A 214 -6.50 23.30 1.38
C ASP A 214 -7.44 22.45 0.53
N VAL A 215 -8.46 21.88 1.19
CA VAL A 215 -9.60 21.21 0.56
C VAL A 215 -10.83 22.11 0.72
N ALA A 216 -11.41 22.51 -0.40
CA ALA A 216 -12.69 23.23 -0.45
C ALA A 216 -13.78 22.27 -0.93
N TYR A 217 -14.89 22.21 -0.21
CA TYR A 217 -16.03 21.34 -0.50
C TYR A 217 -17.33 22.00 -0.04
N THR A 218 -18.47 21.55 -0.54
CA THR A 218 -19.79 22.00 -0.06
C THR A 218 -20.29 21.01 0.99
N ASP A 219 -20.66 21.52 2.16
CA ASP A 219 -21.20 20.69 3.24
C ASP A 219 -22.67 20.26 2.98
N LEU A 220 -23.23 19.47 3.89
CA LEU A 220 -24.62 18.98 3.81
C LEU A 220 -25.69 20.10 3.84
N TYR A 221 -25.32 21.30 4.27
CA TYR A 221 -26.19 22.48 4.34
C TYR A 221 -26.03 23.41 3.14
N GLY A 222 -25.19 23.03 2.16
CA GLY A 222 -24.93 23.83 0.96
C GLY A 222 -23.90 24.95 1.19
N VAL A 223 -23.18 24.95 2.31
CA VAL A 223 -22.17 25.97 2.64
C VAL A 223 -20.81 25.55 2.08
N ARG A 224 -20.15 26.49 1.38
CA ARG A 224 -18.78 26.25 0.89
C ARG A 224 -17.78 26.32 2.03
N MET A 225 -17.19 25.21 2.40
CA MET A 225 -16.19 25.05 3.43
C MET A 225 -14.79 24.99 2.82
N ARG A 226 -13.79 25.42 3.59
CA ARG A 226 -12.38 25.25 3.25
C ARG A 226 -11.62 24.87 4.52
N ILE A 227 -10.93 23.75 4.47
CA ILE A 227 -10.13 23.25 5.57
C ILE A 227 -8.76 22.81 5.08
N PRO A 228 -7.69 23.03 5.87
CA PRO A 228 -6.40 22.43 5.59
C PRO A 228 -6.45 20.91 5.62
N LEU A 229 -5.72 20.25 4.72
CA LEU A 229 -5.65 18.79 4.64
C LEU A 229 -5.22 18.13 5.95
N ASN A 230 -4.32 18.79 6.70
CA ASN A 230 -3.82 18.31 7.99
C ASN A 230 -4.88 18.29 9.11
N GLN A 231 -6.03 18.96 8.93
CA GLN A 231 -7.17 18.95 9.86
C GLN A 231 -8.19 17.85 9.56
N LEU A 232 -8.03 17.12 8.46
CA LEU A 232 -8.84 15.94 8.18
C LEU A 232 -8.49 14.80 9.15
N SER A 233 -9.38 13.82 9.28
CA SER A 233 -9.07 12.60 10.03
C SER A 233 -7.90 11.83 9.40
N ASP A 234 -7.23 10.99 10.19
CA ASP A 234 -6.00 10.30 9.77
C ASP A 234 -6.22 9.41 8.54
N GLY A 235 -7.38 8.76 8.42
CA GLY A 235 -7.72 7.96 7.25
C GLY A 235 -7.78 8.78 5.96
N TYR A 236 -8.43 9.95 5.99
CA TYR A 236 -8.47 10.88 4.86
C TYR A 236 -7.07 11.38 4.52
N LYS A 237 -6.35 11.89 5.51
CA LYS A 237 -4.99 12.42 5.33
C LYS A 237 -4.08 11.37 4.69
N SER A 238 -4.05 10.18 5.25
CA SER A 238 -3.18 9.10 4.79
C SER A 238 -3.44 8.73 3.33
N THR A 239 -4.72 8.58 2.96
CA THR A 239 -5.08 8.17 1.60
C THR A 239 -4.84 9.26 0.58
N ILE A 240 -5.26 10.50 0.88
CA ILE A 240 -5.06 11.64 -0.03
C ILE A 240 -3.57 11.94 -0.21
N SER A 241 -2.79 11.82 0.87
CA SER A 241 -1.34 12.02 0.82
C SER A 241 -0.62 10.96 0.01
N LEU A 242 -1.06 9.71 0.10
CA LEU A 242 -0.56 8.62 -0.73
C LEU A 242 -0.80 8.92 -2.22
N VAL A 243 -2.03 9.30 -2.58
CA VAL A 243 -2.38 9.68 -3.95
C VAL A 243 -1.60 10.92 -4.40
N ALA A 244 -1.44 11.92 -3.53
CA ALA A 244 -0.67 13.13 -3.82
C ALA A 244 0.80 12.81 -4.12
N ASP A 245 1.45 11.98 -3.30
CA ASP A 245 2.87 11.63 -3.50
C ASP A 245 3.07 10.81 -4.79
N ILE A 246 2.19 9.85 -5.08
CA ILE A 246 2.25 9.09 -6.33
C ILE A 246 2.09 10.02 -7.54
N ALA A 247 1.05 10.86 -7.55
CA ALA A 247 0.78 11.79 -8.66
C ALA A 247 1.90 12.84 -8.82
N TYR A 248 2.42 13.38 -7.73
CA TYR A 248 3.59 14.25 -7.72
C TYR A 248 4.82 13.60 -8.37
N ARG A 249 5.16 12.37 -7.98
CA ARG A 249 6.27 11.63 -8.57
C ARG A 249 6.09 11.43 -10.07
N MET A 250 4.89 11.08 -10.51
CA MET A 250 4.56 10.95 -11.94
C MET A 250 4.75 12.27 -12.68
N ALA A 251 4.28 13.39 -12.11
CA ALA A 251 4.42 14.71 -12.69
C ALA A 251 5.89 15.15 -12.82
N VAL A 252 6.74 14.81 -11.85
CA VAL A 252 8.18 15.09 -11.90
C VAL A 252 8.91 14.18 -12.89
N LEU A 253 8.58 12.89 -12.92
CA LEU A 253 9.23 11.91 -13.80
C LEU A 253 8.85 12.12 -15.27
N ASN A 254 7.59 12.44 -15.58
CA ASN A 254 7.05 12.48 -16.93
C ASN A 254 6.27 13.76 -17.25
N PRO A 255 6.87 14.96 -17.08
CA PRO A 255 6.17 16.23 -17.32
C PRO A 255 5.68 16.38 -18.77
N GLN A 256 6.24 15.63 -19.74
CA GLN A 256 5.81 15.60 -21.13
C GLN A 256 4.36 15.10 -21.32
N PHE A 257 3.81 14.38 -20.35
CA PHE A 257 2.41 13.93 -20.42
C PHE A 257 1.41 14.99 -19.95
N LEU A 258 1.89 16.11 -19.44
CA LEU A 258 1.06 17.25 -19.05
C LEU A 258 -0.13 16.83 -18.14
N GLY A 259 -1.36 17.21 -18.49
CA GLY A 259 -2.57 16.85 -17.76
C GLY A 259 -2.91 15.37 -17.70
N GLU A 260 -2.30 14.53 -18.54
CA GLU A 260 -2.53 13.09 -18.61
C GLU A 260 -1.48 12.27 -17.84
N VAL A 261 -0.64 12.91 -17.05
CA VAL A 261 0.50 12.26 -16.40
C VAL A 261 0.09 11.09 -15.49
N CYS A 262 -1.01 11.20 -14.75
CA CYS A 262 -1.52 10.13 -13.90
C CYS A 262 -2.12 8.95 -14.71
N LEU A 263 -2.58 9.22 -15.93
CA LEU A 263 -3.19 8.20 -16.79
C LEU A 263 -2.16 7.47 -17.65
N LYS A 264 -1.04 8.14 -18.02
CA LYS A 264 -0.05 7.62 -18.98
C LYS A 264 1.23 7.09 -18.35
N THR A 265 1.55 7.50 -17.12
CA THR A 265 2.74 6.99 -16.45
C THR A 265 2.49 5.56 -15.98
N ASP A 266 3.32 4.64 -16.41
CA ASP A 266 3.37 3.27 -15.93
C ASP A 266 4.32 3.11 -14.74
N GLY A 267 4.26 1.98 -14.07
CA GLY A 267 5.17 1.66 -12.99
C GLY A 267 4.64 0.66 -11.98
N ILE A 268 5.35 0.53 -10.86
CA ILE A 268 5.02 -0.40 -9.78
C ILE A 268 5.03 0.33 -8.45
N ILE A 269 3.93 0.23 -7.73
CA ILE A 269 3.76 0.81 -6.39
C ILE A 269 3.54 -0.31 -5.37
N LEU A 270 4.37 -0.31 -4.34
CA LEU A 270 4.31 -1.25 -3.22
C LEU A 270 3.69 -0.54 -2.01
N ILE A 271 2.65 -1.13 -1.41
CA ILE A 271 1.99 -0.54 -0.23
C ILE A 271 1.85 -1.61 0.86
N ASP A 272 2.49 -1.39 1.99
CA ASP A 272 2.33 -2.26 3.14
C ASP A 272 1.10 -1.82 3.96
N GLU A 273 0.24 -2.79 4.34
CA GLU A 273 -1.01 -2.57 5.06
C GLU A 273 -1.86 -1.47 4.42
N VAL A 274 -2.34 -1.68 3.19
CA VAL A 274 -3.11 -0.68 2.42
C VAL A 274 -4.36 -0.22 3.14
N ASP A 275 -4.92 -1.05 4.03
CA ASP A 275 -6.08 -0.81 4.88
C ASP A 275 -5.80 0.05 6.11
N LEU A 276 -4.54 0.40 6.38
CA LEU A 276 -4.13 1.11 7.61
C LEU A 276 -4.88 2.44 7.75
N HIS A 277 -5.56 2.61 8.91
CA HIS A 277 -6.41 3.75 9.27
C HIS A 277 -7.66 3.96 8.41
N LEU A 278 -7.98 3.04 7.49
CA LEU A 278 -9.18 3.16 6.67
C LEU A 278 -10.43 2.61 7.40
N HIS A 279 -11.52 3.35 7.27
CA HIS A 279 -12.83 2.83 7.66
C HIS A 279 -13.21 1.62 6.78
N PRO A 280 -13.88 0.57 7.30
CA PRO A 280 -14.23 -0.63 6.52
C PRO A 280 -14.92 -0.35 5.19
N ALA A 281 -15.79 0.65 5.13
CA ALA A 281 -16.45 1.04 3.88
C ALA A 281 -15.46 1.50 2.79
N TRP A 282 -14.30 2.07 3.18
CA TRP A 282 -13.26 2.52 2.24
C TRP A 282 -12.28 1.39 1.90
N GLN A 283 -12.08 0.46 2.82
CA GLN A 283 -11.27 -0.74 2.55
C GLN A 283 -11.80 -1.53 1.35
N LYS A 284 -13.14 -1.59 1.17
CA LYS A 284 -13.81 -2.26 0.04
C LYS A 284 -13.51 -1.66 -1.34
N ARG A 285 -13.06 -0.42 -1.38
CA ARG A 285 -12.92 0.29 -2.66
C ARG A 285 -11.53 0.88 -2.92
N ILE A 286 -10.64 0.88 -1.93
CA ILE A 286 -9.33 1.54 -2.04
C ILE A 286 -8.54 1.05 -3.26
N LEU A 287 -8.51 -0.26 -3.53
CA LEU A 287 -7.78 -0.80 -4.68
C LEU A 287 -8.41 -0.39 -6.01
N LYS A 288 -9.74 -0.41 -6.09
CA LYS A 288 -10.46 0.10 -7.26
C LYS A 288 -10.18 1.58 -7.49
N ASP A 289 -10.25 2.39 -6.43
CA ASP A 289 -10.01 3.83 -6.51
C ASP A 289 -8.59 4.13 -6.98
N LEU A 290 -7.57 3.45 -6.44
CA LEU A 290 -6.18 3.60 -6.86
C LEU A 290 -5.96 3.19 -8.33
N THR A 291 -6.53 2.07 -8.77
CA THR A 291 -6.36 1.59 -10.15
C THR A 291 -7.13 2.43 -11.17
N GLU A 292 -8.21 3.10 -10.76
CA GLU A 292 -8.92 4.04 -11.64
C GLU A 292 -8.24 5.41 -11.74
N ILE A 293 -7.57 5.88 -10.67
CA ILE A 293 -6.78 7.11 -10.70
C ILE A 293 -5.46 6.90 -11.46
N PHE A 294 -4.85 5.73 -11.32
CA PHE A 294 -3.56 5.37 -11.90
C PHE A 294 -3.65 4.06 -12.71
N PRO A 295 -4.29 4.07 -13.88
CA PRO A 295 -4.66 2.84 -14.59
C PRO A 295 -3.48 2.03 -15.14
N ASN A 296 -2.31 2.66 -15.32
CA ASN A 296 -1.10 2.00 -15.84
C ASN A 296 -0.13 1.57 -14.72
N VAL A 297 -0.53 1.67 -13.46
CA VAL A 297 0.30 1.25 -12.32
C VAL A 297 -0.06 -0.15 -11.87
N GLN A 298 0.95 -0.99 -11.70
CA GLN A 298 0.83 -2.26 -11.00
C GLN A 298 0.95 -2.01 -9.49
N PHE A 299 -0.12 -2.24 -8.75
CA PHE A 299 -0.12 -2.17 -7.29
C PHE A 299 0.16 -3.56 -6.70
N VAL A 300 1.16 -3.64 -5.81
CA VAL A 300 1.42 -4.82 -4.99
C VAL A 300 1.23 -4.41 -3.54
N VAL A 301 0.21 -4.93 -2.90
CA VAL A 301 -0.20 -4.46 -1.58
C VAL A 301 -0.27 -5.61 -0.58
N SER A 302 0.00 -5.31 0.68
CA SER A 302 -0.35 -6.21 1.78
C SER A 302 -1.57 -5.70 2.51
N THR A 303 -2.35 -6.60 3.09
CA THR A 303 -3.52 -6.27 3.88
C THR A 303 -3.78 -7.31 4.97
N HIS A 304 -4.42 -6.86 6.03
CA HIS A 304 -5.04 -7.68 7.06
C HIS A 304 -6.57 -7.55 7.08
N ALA A 305 -7.15 -6.74 6.17
CA ALA A 305 -8.59 -6.49 6.14
C ALA A 305 -9.29 -7.47 5.18
N PRO A 306 -10.29 -8.24 5.65
CA PRO A 306 -11.11 -9.09 4.79
C PRO A 306 -11.86 -8.29 3.74
N GLU A 307 -12.20 -7.03 4.03
CA GLU A 307 -12.89 -6.10 3.14
C GLU A 307 -12.05 -5.70 1.91
N VAL A 308 -10.72 -5.68 2.04
CA VAL A 308 -9.82 -5.47 0.90
C VAL A 308 -9.76 -6.74 0.05
N ILE A 309 -9.69 -7.92 0.70
CA ILE A 309 -9.59 -9.21 0.01
C ILE A 309 -10.87 -9.51 -0.78
N ASN A 310 -12.05 -9.20 -0.23
CA ASN A 310 -13.32 -9.44 -0.91
C ASN A 310 -13.62 -8.45 -2.04
N SER A 311 -12.80 -7.42 -2.21
CA SER A 311 -12.92 -6.43 -3.29
C SER A 311 -12.16 -6.79 -4.56
N VAL A 312 -11.39 -7.89 -4.56
CA VAL A 312 -10.53 -8.32 -5.68
C VAL A 312 -10.80 -9.79 -6.06
N LEU A 313 -10.43 -10.14 -7.29
CA LEU A 313 -10.57 -11.51 -7.80
C LEU A 313 -9.54 -12.44 -7.16
N ARG A 314 -9.85 -13.73 -7.12
CA ARG A 314 -8.99 -14.78 -6.56
C ARG A 314 -7.57 -14.76 -7.11
N GLU A 315 -7.43 -14.56 -8.42
CA GLU A 315 -6.15 -14.55 -9.13
C GLU A 315 -5.25 -13.39 -8.70
N GLN A 316 -5.83 -12.35 -8.11
CA GLN A 316 -5.12 -11.18 -7.59
C GLN A 316 -4.68 -11.37 -6.13
N VAL A 317 -5.07 -12.46 -5.48
CA VAL A 317 -4.78 -12.72 -4.06
C VAL A 317 -3.71 -13.79 -3.91
N ILE A 318 -2.62 -13.42 -3.24
CA ILE A 318 -1.55 -14.33 -2.85
C ILE A 318 -1.59 -14.50 -1.33
N VAL A 319 -1.70 -15.74 -0.88
CA VAL A 319 -1.67 -16.09 0.55
C VAL A 319 -0.26 -16.49 0.94
N LEU A 320 0.31 -15.81 1.93
CA LEU A 320 1.61 -16.19 2.50
C LEU A 320 1.38 -17.12 3.70
N GLU A 321 1.88 -18.32 3.61
CA GLU A 321 1.78 -19.33 4.66
C GLU A 321 3.06 -20.18 4.69
N ASN A 322 3.61 -20.42 5.88
CA ASN A 322 4.82 -21.23 6.08
C ASN A 322 5.96 -20.83 5.12
N TYR A 323 6.16 -19.51 4.94
CA TYR A 323 7.16 -18.93 4.03
C TYR A 323 6.97 -19.28 2.55
N GLN A 324 5.77 -19.69 2.16
CA GLN A 324 5.40 -19.97 0.78
C GLN A 324 4.32 -19.01 0.30
N ALA A 325 4.38 -18.64 -0.98
CA ALA A 325 3.35 -17.87 -1.66
C ALA A 325 2.40 -18.85 -2.36
N LEU A 326 1.15 -18.86 -1.95
CA LEU A 326 0.13 -19.78 -2.43
C LEU A 326 -1.04 -19.00 -3.05
N PRO A 327 -1.72 -19.52 -4.06
CA PRO A 327 -2.95 -18.92 -4.56
C PRO A 327 -4.04 -18.96 -3.46
N ALA A 328 -5.00 -18.04 -3.53
CA ALA A 328 -6.14 -18.09 -2.63
C ALA A 328 -6.90 -19.44 -2.79
N PRO A 329 -7.30 -20.07 -1.68
CA PRO A 329 -7.93 -21.39 -1.72
C PRO A 329 -9.37 -21.39 -2.27
N MET A 330 -9.99 -20.21 -2.36
CA MET A 330 -11.37 -20.03 -2.80
C MET A 330 -11.55 -18.70 -3.52
N GLU A 331 -12.71 -18.54 -4.19
CA GLU A 331 -13.14 -17.26 -4.75
C GLU A 331 -13.24 -16.20 -3.67
N THR A 332 -12.80 -14.96 -3.97
CA THR A 332 -12.69 -13.86 -2.99
C THR A 332 -13.71 -12.76 -3.27
N TYR A 333 -13.88 -12.39 -4.52
CA TYR A 333 -14.71 -11.25 -4.90
C TYR A 333 -16.17 -11.42 -4.46
N GLY A 334 -16.69 -10.42 -3.74
CA GLY A 334 -18.07 -10.39 -3.29
C GLY A 334 -18.41 -11.35 -2.14
N LYS A 335 -17.42 -12.03 -1.56
CA LYS A 335 -17.65 -12.89 -0.38
C LYS A 335 -17.85 -12.04 0.87
N ASP A 336 -18.59 -12.60 1.83
CA ASP A 336 -18.72 -11.97 3.14
C ASP A 336 -17.39 -11.99 3.92
N ALA A 337 -17.25 -11.06 4.87
CA ALA A 337 -16.03 -10.91 5.63
C ALA A 337 -15.69 -12.15 6.47
N ASN A 338 -16.69 -12.82 7.03
CA ASN A 338 -16.49 -14.02 7.87
C ASN A 338 -15.98 -15.20 7.04
N GLY A 339 -16.51 -15.37 5.82
CA GLY A 339 -16.01 -16.37 4.87
C GLY A 339 -14.52 -16.16 4.53
N ILE A 340 -14.11 -14.90 4.32
CA ILE A 340 -12.69 -14.54 4.10
C ILE A 340 -11.85 -14.80 5.35
N LEU A 341 -12.32 -14.39 6.53
CA LEU A 341 -11.62 -14.62 7.80
C LEU A 341 -11.35 -16.11 8.04
N ARG A 342 -12.36 -16.96 7.85
CA ARG A 342 -12.25 -18.41 8.02
C ARG A 342 -11.28 -19.05 7.02
N ALA A 343 -11.57 -18.87 5.74
CA ALA A 343 -10.94 -19.65 4.69
C ALA A 343 -9.54 -19.17 4.30
N ILE A 344 -9.31 -17.86 4.32
CA ILE A 344 -8.05 -17.26 3.86
C ILE A 344 -7.17 -16.82 5.03
N MET A 345 -7.77 -16.18 6.03
CA MET A 345 -7.01 -15.65 7.15
C MET A 345 -6.87 -16.66 8.31
N ARG A 346 -7.68 -17.72 8.30
CA ARG A 346 -7.71 -18.78 9.34
C ARG A 346 -7.87 -18.22 10.74
N VAL A 347 -8.72 -17.21 10.89
CA VAL A 347 -9.06 -16.58 12.15
C VAL A 347 -10.40 -17.14 12.60
N LYS A 348 -10.52 -17.49 13.86
CA LYS A 348 -11.80 -17.87 14.47
C LYS A 348 -12.72 -16.66 14.49
N GLU A 349 -13.98 -16.86 14.17
CA GLU A 349 -14.98 -15.78 14.06
C GLU A 349 -15.39 -15.22 15.41
N ARG A 350 -15.36 -16.06 16.43
CA ARG A 350 -15.80 -15.76 17.78
C ARG A 350 -14.65 -15.96 18.78
N PRO A 351 -14.73 -15.35 19.96
CA PRO A 351 -13.84 -15.64 21.09
C PRO A 351 -13.76 -17.13 21.39
N ASN A 352 -12.61 -17.60 21.86
CA ASN A 352 -12.39 -19.04 22.06
C ASN A 352 -13.38 -19.68 23.04
N ASP A 353 -13.72 -18.97 24.11
CA ASP A 353 -14.71 -19.42 25.13
C ASP A 353 -16.10 -19.63 24.55
N ILE A 354 -16.50 -18.79 23.59
CA ILE A 354 -17.75 -18.95 22.84
C ILE A 354 -17.68 -20.15 21.92
N MET A 355 -16.57 -20.28 21.17
CA MET A 355 -16.39 -21.43 20.27
C MET A 355 -16.38 -22.76 21.02
N GLU A 356 -15.77 -22.83 22.20
CA GLU A 356 -15.79 -24.01 23.05
C GLU A 356 -17.20 -24.38 23.49
N GLN A 357 -18.08 -23.41 23.76
CA GLN A 357 -19.48 -23.65 24.06
C GLN A 357 -20.27 -24.13 22.83
N PHE A 358 -20.00 -23.61 21.66
CA PHE A 358 -20.58 -24.13 20.41
C PHE A 358 -20.16 -25.60 20.18
N ASP A 359 -18.87 -25.89 20.32
CA ASP A 359 -18.35 -27.26 20.19
C ASP A 359 -18.98 -28.19 21.23
N ALA A 360 -19.15 -27.74 22.48
CA ALA A 360 -19.79 -28.48 23.55
C ALA A 360 -21.29 -28.77 23.26
N PHE A 361 -22.00 -27.79 22.67
CA PHE A 361 -23.39 -27.99 22.25
C PHE A 361 -23.50 -29.11 21.20
N TYR A 362 -22.69 -29.04 20.13
CA TYR A 362 -22.72 -30.06 19.08
C TYR A 362 -22.29 -31.43 19.58
N HIS A 363 -21.33 -31.46 20.51
CA HIS A 363 -20.93 -32.70 21.17
C HIS A 363 -22.07 -33.29 22.02
N ALA A 364 -22.84 -32.49 22.75
CA ALA A 364 -24.00 -32.92 23.52
C ALA A 364 -25.11 -33.48 22.59
N ILE A 365 -25.34 -32.83 21.43
CA ILE A 365 -26.26 -33.35 20.39
C ILE A 365 -25.81 -34.71 19.89
N ASP A 366 -24.52 -34.88 19.56
CA ASP A 366 -23.96 -36.15 19.08
C ASP A 366 -24.09 -37.28 20.10
N LEU A 367 -24.04 -36.95 21.39
CA LEU A 367 -24.25 -37.90 22.49
C LEU A 367 -25.72 -38.10 22.87
N HIS A 368 -26.66 -37.41 22.20
CA HIS A 368 -28.09 -37.40 22.50
C HIS A 368 -28.42 -36.87 23.94
N ASP A 369 -27.52 -36.07 24.50
CA ASP A 369 -27.74 -35.35 25.77
C ASP A 369 -28.41 -34.00 25.52
N TYR A 370 -29.70 -34.07 25.20
CA TYR A 370 -30.49 -32.88 24.85
C TYR A 370 -30.71 -31.92 26.01
N MET A 371 -30.62 -32.41 27.27
CA MET A 371 -30.71 -31.53 28.46
C MET A 371 -29.46 -30.64 28.54
N GLN A 372 -28.29 -31.23 28.39
CA GLN A 372 -27.04 -30.46 28.39
C GLN A 372 -26.97 -29.52 27.19
N ALA A 373 -27.40 -29.96 26.02
CA ALA A 373 -27.45 -29.10 24.82
C ALA A 373 -28.37 -27.89 25.03
N ASP A 374 -29.55 -28.07 25.62
CA ASP A 374 -30.49 -26.96 25.92
C ASP A 374 -29.94 -25.98 26.95
N GLU A 375 -29.26 -26.46 27.98
CA GLU A 375 -28.62 -25.62 29.00
C GLU A 375 -27.52 -24.74 28.37
N ILE A 376 -26.63 -25.35 27.55
CA ILE A 376 -25.57 -24.62 26.84
C ILE A 376 -26.17 -23.59 25.91
N LEU A 377 -27.17 -23.96 25.11
CA LEU A 377 -27.80 -23.05 24.15
C LEU A 377 -28.51 -21.90 24.85
N SER A 378 -29.22 -22.15 25.96
CA SER A 378 -29.89 -21.11 26.74
C SER A 378 -28.89 -20.10 27.32
N ASN A 379 -27.73 -20.57 27.81
CA ASN A 379 -26.67 -19.69 28.29
C ASN A 379 -26.07 -18.83 27.14
N LEU A 380 -25.91 -19.42 25.97
CA LEU A 380 -25.43 -18.70 24.76
C LEU A 380 -26.46 -17.65 24.30
N GLU A 381 -27.76 -17.97 24.33
CA GLU A 381 -28.84 -17.02 23.98
C GLU A 381 -28.90 -15.85 24.98
N GLU A 382 -28.69 -16.08 26.27
CA GLU A 382 -28.61 -15.01 27.25
C GLU A 382 -27.39 -14.11 27.03
N LEU A 383 -26.24 -14.69 26.63
CA LEU A 383 -25.00 -13.97 26.46
C LEU A 383 -24.91 -13.20 25.11
N LEU A 384 -25.38 -13.81 24.02
CA LEU A 384 -25.19 -13.30 22.66
C LEU A 384 -26.46 -12.61 22.09
N GLY A 385 -27.63 -12.80 22.73
CA GLY A 385 -28.90 -12.25 22.26
C GLY A 385 -29.35 -12.84 20.93
N ASP A 386 -29.94 -11.98 20.07
CA ASP A 386 -30.43 -12.37 18.74
C ASP A 386 -29.26 -12.69 17.81
N ASP A 387 -28.94 -13.96 17.66
CA ASP A 387 -27.88 -14.47 16.79
C ASP A 387 -28.44 -15.53 15.84
N PRO A 388 -28.25 -15.38 14.51
CA PRO A 388 -28.80 -16.32 13.52
C PRO A 388 -28.30 -17.76 13.70
N GLU A 389 -27.08 -17.97 14.19
CA GLU A 389 -26.52 -19.29 14.41
C GLU A 389 -27.16 -19.99 15.62
N LEU A 390 -27.46 -19.22 16.69
CA LEU A 390 -28.21 -19.76 17.84
C LEU A 390 -29.63 -20.15 17.42
N ALA A 391 -30.28 -19.36 16.58
CA ALA A 391 -31.59 -19.71 16.06
C ALA A 391 -31.55 -21.04 15.25
N ALA A 392 -30.52 -21.27 14.46
CA ALA A 392 -30.32 -22.53 13.73
C ALA A 392 -30.06 -23.70 14.71
N MET A 393 -29.26 -23.47 15.76
CA MET A 393 -28.99 -24.47 16.81
C MET A 393 -30.26 -24.83 17.58
N ARG A 394 -31.14 -23.87 17.88
CA ARG A 394 -32.43 -24.10 18.51
C ARG A 394 -33.36 -25.01 17.67
N VAL A 395 -33.45 -24.70 16.36
CA VAL A 395 -34.23 -25.54 15.44
C VAL A 395 -33.63 -26.93 15.32
N GLN A 396 -32.30 -27.07 15.30
CA GLN A 396 -31.66 -28.39 15.29
C GLN A 396 -31.98 -29.20 16.54
N LEU A 397 -31.87 -28.61 17.74
CA LEU A 397 -32.18 -29.27 18.97
C LEU A 397 -33.64 -29.75 19.04
N GLU A 398 -34.59 -28.93 18.55
CA GLU A 398 -36.00 -29.29 18.46
C GLU A 398 -36.27 -30.48 17.51
N LEU A 399 -35.55 -30.50 16.36
CA LEU A 399 -35.69 -31.59 15.38
C LEU A 399 -35.13 -32.92 15.89
N GLU A 400 -34.04 -32.89 16.68
CA GLU A 400 -33.43 -34.11 17.24
C GLU A 400 -34.20 -34.69 18.43
N GLN A 401 -35.12 -33.93 19.03
CA GLN A 401 -35.99 -34.37 20.12
C GLN A 401 -37.29 -35.04 19.65
N ILE A 402 -37.60 -34.98 18.35
CA ILE A 402 -38.77 -35.60 17.70
C ILE A 402 -38.46 -37.04 17.27
#